data_f0a50d350bcdac04c8c8e18676f991d4
#
_entry.id   f0a50d350bcdac04c8c8e18676f991d4
#
_cell.length_a   1.000
_cell.length_b   1.000
_cell.length_c   1.000
_cell.angle_alpha   90.00
_cell.angle_beta   90.00
_cell.angle_gamma   90.00
#
_symmetry.space_group_name_H-M   'P 1'
#
loop_
_entity.id
_entity.type
_entity.pdbx_description
1 polymer ?
#
loop_
_entity_poly.entity_id
_entity_poly.type
_entity_poly.pdbx_seq_one_letter_code
_entity_poly.pdbx_strand_id
1 'polypeptide(L)' 'MSNSKIGFNFKKLRAQKGYSLERVARLADLSLNTVVRLESGVNKNPTIETLTKIANALEVSVDDLLK' A
#
# COMPACT_ATOMS: atom_id res chain seq x y z
N MET A 1 1.72 16.83 8.36
CA MET A 1 2.16 16.51 7.73
C MET A 1 2.20 15.31 7.14
N SER A 2 2.83 14.79 6.71
CA SER A 2 2.77 13.87 5.90
C SER A 2 2.52 12.55 6.32
N ASN A 3 1.56 12.37 7.15
CA ASN A 3 1.18 11.06 7.55
C ASN A 3 0.61 10.26 6.41
N SER A 4 0.27 10.94 5.32
CA SER A 4 -0.24 10.23 4.16
C SER A 4 0.86 9.84 3.20
N LYS A 5 2.11 9.94 3.61
CA LYS A 5 3.22 9.63 2.72
C LYS A 5 3.18 8.18 2.25
N ILE A 6 2.86 7.26 3.14
CA ILE A 6 2.74 5.86 2.76
C ILE A 6 1.63 5.68 1.74
N GLY A 7 0.48 6.30 1.98
CA GLY A 7 -0.64 6.21 1.06
C GLY A 7 -0.31 6.79 -0.30
N PHE A 8 0.36 7.94 -0.31
CA PHE A 8 0.77 8.57 -1.56
C PHE A 8 1.75 7.68 -2.33
N ASN A 9 2.74 7.15 -1.63
CA ASN A 9 3.73 6.27 -2.26
C ASN A 9 3.06 5.01 -2.78
N PHE A 10 2.15 4.44 -2.00
CA PHE A 10 1.42 3.25 -2.41
C PHE A 10 0.63 3.52 -3.69
N LYS A 11 -0.09 4.62 -3.74
CA LYS A 11 -0.89 4.95 -4.92
C LYS A 11 0.01 5.11 -6.15
N LYS A 12 1.14 5.78 -5.98
CA LYS A 12 2.06 6.01 -7.07
C LYS A 12 2.62 4.69 -7.60
N LEU A 13 3.07 3.83 -6.70
CA LEU A 13 3.66 2.56 -7.09
C LEU A 13 2.62 1.63 -7.70
N ARG A 14 1.40 1.65 -7.16
CA ARG A 14 0.32 0.85 -7.70
C ARG A 14 -0.02 1.30 -9.12
N ALA A 15 -0.09 2.62 -9.33
CA ALA A 15 -0.41 3.17 -10.65
C ALA A 15 0.66 2.80 -11.67
N GLN A 16 1.92 2.77 -11.26
CA GLN A 16 3.00 2.37 -12.14
C GLN A 16 2.86 0.93 -12.60
N LYS A 17 2.27 0.08 -11.74
CA LYS A 17 2.04 -1.31 -12.11
C LYS A 17 0.75 -1.50 -12.88
N GLY A 18 -0.11 -0.49 -12.89
CA GLY A 18 -1.41 -0.62 -13.54
C GLY A 18 -2.38 -1.51 -12.77
N TYR A 19 -2.18 -1.66 -11.45
CA TYR A 19 -3.02 -2.54 -10.65
C TYR A 19 -4.20 -1.80 -10.07
N SER A 20 -5.35 -2.47 -10.00
CA SER A 20 -6.50 -1.96 -9.27
C SER A 20 -6.28 -2.21 -7.78
N LEU A 21 -7.07 -1.54 -6.94
CA LEU A 21 -7.02 -1.80 -5.51
C LEU A 21 -7.39 -3.23 -5.18
N GLU A 22 -8.39 -3.77 -5.90
CA GLU A 22 -8.80 -5.16 -5.70
C GLU A 22 -7.68 -6.13 -6.02
N ARG A 23 -6.94 -5.83 -7.09
CA ARG A 23 -5.85 -6.70 -7.47
C ARG A 23 -4.76 -6.72 -6.41
N VAL A 24 -4.41 -5.54 -5.88
CA VAL A 24 -3.39 -5.47 -4.84
C VAL A 24 -3.87 -6.19 -3.59
N ALA A 25 -5.13 -6.01 -3.21
CA ALA A 25 -5.67 -6.69 -2.04
C ALA A 25 -5.52 -8.21 -2.19
N ARG A 26 -5.83 -8.72 -3.37
CA ARG A 26 -5.73 -10.15 -3.62
C ARG A 26 -4.29 -10.62 -3.59
N LEU A 27 -3.40 -9.88 -4.24
CA LEU A 27 -1.98 -10.26 -4.29
C LEU A 27 -1.33 -10.16 -2.90
N ALA A 28 -1.78 -9.23 -2.09
CA ALA A 28 -1.22 -9.01 -0.76
C ALA A 28 -1.90 -9.86 0.31
N ASP A 29 -2.97 -10.57 -0.06
CA ASP A 29 -3.75 -11.35 0.89
C ASP A 29 -4.28 -10.46 2.00
N LEU A 30 -4.84 -9.32 1.62
CA LEU A 30 -5.45 -8.36 2.53
C LEU A 30 -6.87 -8.07 2.08
N SER A 31 -7.70 -7.59 3.00
CA SER A 31 -9.05 -7.18 2.62
C SER A 31 -8.97 -5.91 1.78
N LEU A 32 -9.94 -5.74 0.89
CA LEU A 32 -10.01 -4.52 0.08
C LEU A 32 -10.12 -3.30 0.98
N ASN A 33 -10.87 -3.40 2.06
CA ASN A 33 -11.04 -2.28 2.98
C ASN A 33 -9.70 -1.83 3.57
N THR A 34 -8.83 -2.78 3.91
CA THR A 34 -7.52 -2.47 4.43
C THR A 34 -6.70 -1.69 3.40
N VAL A 35 -6.73 -2.13 2.16
CA VAL A 35 -5.97 -1.50 1.09
C VAL A 35 -6.49 -0.11 0.79
N VAL A 36 -7.82 0.04 0.74
CA VAL A 36 -8.44 1.34 0.49
C VAL A 36 -8.07 2.33 1.60
N ARG A 37 -8.11 1.89 2.85
CA ARG A 37 -7.80 2.77 3.98
C ARG A 37 -6.33 3.16 3.99
N LEU A 38 -5.47 2.28 3.53
CA LEU A 38 -4.06 2.60 3.45
C LEU A 38 -3.83 3.67 2.38
N GLU A 39 -4.40 3.50 1.20
CA GLU A 39 -4.18 4.45 0.11
C GLU A 39 -4.78 5.81 0.43
N SER A 40 -5.92 5.83 1.10
CA SER A 40 -6.59 7.11 1.40
C SER A 40 -5.95 7.88 2.53
N GLY A 41 -5.04 7.24 3.26
CA GLY A 41 -4.39 7.89 4.39
C GLY A 41 -5.17 7.78 5.68
N VAL A 42 -6.29 7.09 5.68
CA VAL A 42 -7.07 6.88 6.91
C VAL A 42 -6.26 6.04 7.89
N ASN A 43 -5.62 4.98 7.39
CA ASN A 43 -4.74 4.19 8.23
C ASN A 43 -3.33 4.76 8.08
N LYS A 44 -2.90 5.53 9.07
CA LYS A 44 -1.61 6.22 9.03
C LYS A 44 -0.49 5.38 9.63
N ASN A 45 -0.83 4.30 10.33
CA ASN A 45 0.16 3.50 11.02
C ASN A 45 -0.05 2.01 10.74
N PRO A 46 0.13 1.59 9.49
CA PRO A 46 -0.01 0.16 9.18
C PRO A 46 1.09 -0.63 9.88
N THR A 47 0.80 -1.90 10.17
CA THR A 47 1.80 -2.76 10.80
C THR A 47 2.89 -3.10 9.78
N ILE A 48 4.02 -3.55 10.29
CA ILE A 48 5.10 -4.02 9.43
C ILE A 48 4.61 -5.18 8.57
N GLU A 49 3.78 -6.04 9.12
CA GLU A 49 3.23 -7.16 8.36
C GLU A 49 2.43 -6.66 7.16
N THR A 50 1.58 -5.67 7.38
CA THR A 50 0.78 -5.10 6.29
C THR A 50 1.68 -4.45 5.24
N LEU A 51 2.68 -3.69 5.69
CA LEU A 51 3.61 -3.03 4.76
C LEU A 51 4.38 -4.06 3.93
N THR A 52 4.81 -5.15 4.57
CA THR A 52 5.55 -6.19 3.87
C THR A 52 4.67 -6.86 2.81
N LYS A 53 3.42 -7.14 3.15
CA LYS A 53 2.51 -7.74 2.19
C LYS A 53 2.26 -6.83 0.99
N ILE A 54 2.10 -5.54 1.24
CA ILE A 54 1.88 -4.57 0.17
C ILE A 54 3.14 -4.46 -0.70
N ALA A 55 4.31 -4.37 -0.07
CA ALA A 55 5.56 -4.25 -0.80
C ALA A 55 5.78 -5.47 -1.70
N ASN A 56 5.53 -6.66 -1.16
CA ASN A 56 5.67 -7.87 -1.95
C ASN A 56 4.69 -7.91 -3.12
N ALA A 57 3.46 -7.46 -2.89
CA ALA A 57 2.46 -7.44 -3.96
C ALA A 57 2.88 -6.49 -5.09
N LEU A 58 3.53 -5.39 -4.74
CA LEU A 58 3.98 -4.41 -5.73
C LEU A 58 5.40 -4.68 -6.22
N GLU A 59 6.06 -5.70 -5.66
CA GLU A 59 7.44 -6.05 -6.04
C GLU A 59 8.40 -4.91 -5.77
N VAL A 60 8.21 -4.25 -4.65
CA VAL A 60 9.09 -3.17 -4.21
C VAL A 60 9.52 -3.44 -2.77
N SER A 61 10.43 -2.63 -2.25
CA SER A 61 10.84 -2.78 -0.86
C SER A 61 9.90 -1.97 0.04
N VAL A 62 9.89 -2.33 1.33
CA VAL A 62 9.14 -1.54 2.31
C VAL A 62 9.66 -0.10 2.33
N ASP A 63 10.98 0.07 2.15
CA ASP A 63 11.57 1.39 2.09
C ASP A 63 10.92 2.26 1.03
N ASP A 64 10.59 1.68 -0.12
CA ASP A 64 9.94 2.44 -1.20
C ASP A 64 8.60 2.99 -0.79
N LEU A 65 7.93 2.33 0.15
CA LEU A 65 6.66 2.84 0.66
C LEU A 65 6.86 3.94 1.69
N LEU A 66 8.01 3.96 2.35
CA LEU A 66 8.26 4.90 3.43
C LEU A 66 8.96 6.19 2.99
N LYS A 67 9.48 6.22 1.79
CA LYS A 67 10.15 7.40 1.30
C LYS A 67 9.17 8.54 1.14
#